data_638cd70e67506f0658f5cb4a3b86edc5
#
_entry.id   638cd70e67506f0658f5cb4a3b86edc5
#
_cell.length_a   1.000
_cell.length_b   1.000
_cell.length_c   1.000
_cell.angle_alpha   90.00
_cell.angle_beta   90.00
_cell.angle_gamma   90.00
#
_symmetry.space_group_name_H-M   'P 1'
#
loop_
_entity.id
_entity.type
_entity.pdbx_description
1 polymer ?
#
loop_
_entity_poly.entity_id
_entity_poly.type
_entity_poly.pdbx_seq_one_letter_code
_entity_poly.pdbx_strand_id
1 'polypeptide(L)'
;MRPRKKFYLYIIFAIALIFVARFVITSRHAKIVKGQTVIEKSSDWNYVIANYVNMTGIKMSVDGSPVNVTQEKIYMDDKRNIMVNYNILKDTISCASNRYYNTMLVLEKSANRLIFTAGSDTVSVNGTDEKMAVSVATVDNDIYVPLRFICEKFNYDYKWNYEQNCIEISNKKSGEKIYPYCYDYRKDGKVTTVRNQEDFGTCWAFASLTALSSTLLPEHRFEFSADHMSFHNGYNLGQMDGGEYTMSMAYLAAWKGPVLEVEDPYGDGHSPDNLKAAVHVQEMQIIGSKDYNAIKEAVFLYGGVQSSLYMSVNDAGGKKSQYYNPESSAYCYIGMEKPNHDIVIVGWDDSYPADNFATKPEQDGAFICVNSWGDKFGENGYFYVSYFDSNIGIRNIVYTVVEDRNNYDNIYQSDELGWTGKIGYNQDSAYFANVYTTNKDEILRSVGFYAIGEDTEYEVYFIENFQGTESFNTKRLAAKGLLKNAGYYTIKLNDDLIMKKDIKYAVVVYIKTPNSVHPVAVECKTDVTTDVVIDDGEGYISANGRSWERVEETQNCNICLKFYTDDME
;
A
#
# COMPACT_ATOMS: atom_id res chain seq x y z
N MET A 1 8.25 -0.90 71.40
CA MET A 1 7.14 -0.71 70.44
C MET A 1 7.41 0.57 69.66
N ARG A 2 7.64 0.44 68.49
CA ARG A 2 7.21 0.58 67.13
C ARG A 2 8.14 1.42 66.25
N PRO A 3 9.21 0.88 65.71
CA PRO A 3 9.83 1.51 64.55
C PRO A 3 9.14 1.19 63.21
N ARG A 4 8.35 0.09 63.11
CA ARG A 4 7.74 -0.36 61.85
C ARG A 4 6.62 0.55 61.28
N LYS A 5 5.82 1.22 62.13
CA LYS A 5 4.75 2.11 61.66
C LYS A 5 5.28 3.40 61.02
N LYS A 6 6.43 3.94 61.47
CA LYS A 6 7.02 5.13 60.84
C LYS A 6 7.62 4.83 59.48
N PHE A 7 8.19 3.64 59.28
CA PHE A 7 8.79 3.24 58.00
C PHE A 7 7.72 3.09 56.89
N TYR A 8 6.59 2.49 57.20
CA TYR A 8 5.46 2.39 56.24
C TYR A 8 4.86 3.75 55.90
N LEU A 9 4.84 4.68 56.85
CA LEU A 9 4.34 6.04 56.58
C LEU A 9 5.24 6.82 55.60
N TYR A 10 6.57 6.62 55.70
CA TYR A 10 7.54 7.21 54.77
C TYR A 10 7.46 6.60 53.38
N ILE A 11 7.23 5.30 53.26
CA ILE A 11 7.04 4.64 51.98
C ILE A 11 5.73 5.11 51.30
N ILE A 12 4.62 5.22 52.02
CA ILE A 12 3.34 5.74 51.51
C ILE A 12 3.51 7.20 51.09
N PHE A 13 4.25 8.00 51.86
CA PHE A 13 4.49 9.41 51.50
C PHE A 13 5.39 9.55 50.26
N ALA A 14 6.41 8.69 50.14
CA ALA A 14 7.29 8.65 48.96
C ALA A 14 6.52 8.19 47.71
N ILE A 15 5.67 7.17 47.82
CA ILE A 15 4.79 6.71 46.72
C ILE A 15 3.78 7.80 46.33
N ALA A 16 3.16 8.47 47.31
CA ALA A 16 2.27 9.60 47.07
C ALA A 16 2.98 10.77 46.37
N LEU A 17 4.22 11.08 46.76
CA LEU A 17 5.06 12.10 46.11
C LEU A 17 5.42 11.73 44.66
N ILE A 18 5.70 10.44 44.40
CA ILE A 18 5.95 9.93 43.05
C ILE A 18 4.67 10.02 42.18
N PHE A 19 3.50 9.71 42.76
CA PHE A 19 2.21 9.85 42.05
C PHE A 19 1.86 11.31 41.78
N VAL A 20 2.11 12.22 42.75
CA VAL A 20 1.90 13.67 42.57
C VAL A 20 2.90 14.23 41.56
N ALA A 21 4.17 13.80 41.60
CA ALA A 21 5.17 14.20 40.60
C ALA A 21 4.82 13.68 39.21
N ARG A 22 4.36 12.43 39.06
CA ARG A 22 3.84 11.90 37.80
C ARG A 22 2.58 12.65 37.33
N PHE A 23 1.64 12.93 38.24
CA PHE A 23 0.43 13.68 37.90
C PHE A 23 0.74 15.13 37.49
N VAL A 24 1.72 15.79 38.14
CA VAL A 24 2.18 17.13 37.76
C VAL A 24 2.94 17.10 36.42
N ILE A 25 3.73 16.05 36.17
CA ILE A 25 4.43 15.90 34.88
C ILE A 25 3.43 15.57 33.77
N THR A 26 2.47 14.66 33.99
CA THR A 26 1.40 14.39 33.03
C THR A 26 0.44 15.57 32.86
N SER A 27 0.13 16.32 33.91
CA SER A 27 -0.69 17.52 33.78
C SER A 27 0.06 18.70 33.15
N ARG A 28 1.40 18.78 33.30
CA ARG A 28 2.23 19.71 32.52
C ARG A 28 2.33 19.31 31.05
N HIS A 29 2.48 18.04 30.73
CA HIS A 29 2.42 17.53 29.36
C HIS A 29 1.02 17.74 28.76
N ALA A 30 -0.05 17.43 29.52
CA ALA A 30 -1.43 17.71 29.10
C ALA A 30 -1.73 19.21 28.98
N LYS A 31 -1.07 20.08 29.78
CA LYS A 31 -1.17 21.53 29.62
C LYS A 31 -0.41 22.06 28.40
N ILE A 32 0.72 21.45 28.04
CA ILE A 32 1.46 21.80 26.82
C ILE A 32 0.66 21.34 25.60
N VAL A 33 0.11 20.13 25.62
CA VAL A 33 -0.81 19.63 24.58
C VAL A 33 -2.11 20.43 24.55
N LYS A 34 -2.69 20.80 25.72
CA LYS A 34 -3.84 21.71 25.80
C LYS A 34 -3.50 23.15 25.42
N GLY A 35 -2.28 23.60 25.62
CA GLY A 35 -1.82 24.92 25.16
C GLY A 35 -1.73 25.00 23.64
N GLN A 36 -1.40 23.91 22.98
CA GLN A 36 -1.47 23.78 21.52
C GLN A 36 -2.92 23.63 21.04
N THR A 37 -3.78 22.91 21.79
CA THR A 37 -5.22 22.79 21.51
C THR A 37 -6.01 24.07 21.80
N VAL A 38 -5.49 24.98 22.64
CA VAL A 38 -6.12 26.31 22.90
C VAL A 38 -5.81 27.31 21.77
N ILE A 39 -4.77 27.02 20.96
CA ILE A 39 -4.53 27.71 19.69
C ILE A 39 -5.67 27.47 18.66
N GLU A 40 -6.47 26.43 18.85
CA GLU A 40 -7.67 26.11 18.04
C GLU A 40 -8.87 27.06 18.23
N LYS A 41 -8.87 27.90 19.24
CA LYS A 41 -9.90 28.92 19.35
C LYS A 41 -9.42 30.21 18.70
N SER A 42 -10.20 30.72 17.77
CA SER A 42 -9.90 31.81 16.85
C SER A 42 -9.19 33.06 17.43
N SER A 43 -9.19 33.25 18.73
CA SER A 43 -8.47 34.35 19.44
C SER A 43 -6.98 34.05 19.63
N ASP A 44 -6.60 32.75 19.72
CA ASP A 44 -5.22 32.39 20.04
C ASP A 44 -4.39 32.19 18.77
N TRP A 45 -5.03 31.85 17.64
CA TRP A 45 -4.41 31.86 16.33
C TRP A 45 -3.82 33.23 15.97
N ASN A 46 -4.54 34.29 16.23
CA ASN A 46 -4.05 35.66 15.99
C ASN A 46 -2.85 36.02 16.89
N TYR A 47 -2.78 35.48 18.10
CA TYR A 47 -1.64 35.69 19.00
C TYR A 47 -0.41 34.86 18.54
N VAL A 48 -0.62 33.63 18.14
CA VAL A 48 0.43 32.76 17.58
C VAL A 48 0.94 33.33 16.25
N ILE A 49 0.05 33.75 15.35
CA ILE A 49 0.37 34.41 14.10
C ILE A 49 1.10 35.74 14.31
N ALA A 50 0.81 36.49 15.33
CA ALA A 50 1.49 37.77 15.66
C ALA A 50 2.94 37.56 16.15
N ASN A 51 3.24 36.42 16.74
CA ASN A 51 4.61 36.02 17.16
C ASN A 51 5.36 35.23 16.11
N TYR A 52 4.68 34.69 15.11
CA TYR A 52 5.26 34.02 13.95
C TYR A 52 5.30 35.03 12.81
N VAL A 53 6.47 35.15 12.19
CA VAL A 53 6.66 35.94 10.96
C VAL A 53 5.47 35.69 10.05
N ASN A 54 4.84 36.79 9.61
CA ASN A 54 3.60 36.81 8.84
C ASN A 54 3.60 35.72 7.73
N MET A 55 2.97 34.58 8.03
CA MET A 55 2.91 33.41 7.13
C MET A 55 1.80 33.57 6.07
N THR A 56 1.09 34.72 6.05
CA THR A 56 0.11 35.04 5.03
C THR A 56 0.79 35.09 3.66
N GLY A 57 0.45 34.13 2.81
CA GLY A 57 0.98 34.05 1.43
C GLY A 57 2.29 33.31 1.25
N ILE A 58 2.68 32.41 2.21
CA ILE A 58 3.79 31.49 1.93
C ILE A 58 3.43 30.61 0.74
N LYS A 59 4.35 30.61 -0.20
CA LYS A 59 4.33 29.72 -1.34
C LYS A 59 5.29 28.56 -1.10
N MET A 60 5.03 27.45 -1.74
CA MET A 60 5.93 26.32 -1.79
C MET A 60 6.10 25.88 -3.24
N SER A 61 7.30 25.54 -3.63
CA SER A 61 7.57 24.89 -4.91
C SER A 61 8.45 23.67 -4.72
N VAL A 62 8.20 22.64 -5.52
CA VAL A 62 9.02 21.43 -5.58
C VAL A 62 9.48 21.25 -7.02
N ASP A 63 10.79 21.16 -7.19
CA ASP A 63 11.44 21.08 -8.51
C ASP A 63 10.95 22.17 -9.50
N GLY A 64 10.70 23.38 -8.96
CA GLY A 64 10.20 24.53 -9.70
C GLY A 64 8.69 24.56 -9.95
N SER A 65 7.97 23.50 -9.61
CA SER A 65 6.50 23.43 -9.74
C SER A 65 5.82 23.96 -8.46
N PRO A 66 4.84 24.87 -8.56
CA PRO A 66 4.15 25.38 -7.40
C PRO A 66 3.28 24.30 -6.74
N VAL A 67 3.32 24.26 -5.41
CA VAL A 67 2.48 23.39 -4.58
C VAL A 67 1.38 24.21 -3.93
N ASN A 68 0.14 23.72 -3.98
CA ASN A 68 -0.97 24.38 -3.31
C ASN A 68 -0.94 24.06 -1.81
N VAL A 69 -0.43 24.99 -1.00
CA VAL A 69 -0.35 24.86 0.45
C VAL A 69 -1.32 25.83 1.09
N THR A 70 -2.33 25.30 1.80
CA THR A 70 -3.20 26.13 2.63
C THR A 70 -2.48 26.50 3.93
N GLN A 71 -2.74 27.70 4.46
CA GLN A 71 -2.10 28.20 5.69
C GLN A 71 -2.32 27.29 6.91
N GLU A 72 -3.41 26.56 6.94
CA GLU A 72 -3.77 25.63 8.01
C GLU A 72 -2.83 24.40 8.08
N LYS A 73 -2.08 24.15 7.02
CA LYS A 73 -1.22 22.97 6.89
C LYS A 73 0.28 23.23 7.06
N ILE A 74 0.66 24.48 7.32
CA ILE A 74 2.05 24.90 7.50
C ILE A 74 2.15 26.05 8.49
N TYR A 75 3.11 25.99 9.41
CA TYR A 75 3.42 27.09 10.31
C TYR A 75 4.92 27.15 10.64
N MET A 76 5.36 28.28 11.17
CA MET A 76 6.72 28.46 11.68
C MET A 76 6.67 28.54 13.21
N ASP A 77 7.54 27.78 13.88
CA ASP A 77 7.68 27.84 15.34
C ASP A 77 8.48 29.07 15.81
N ASP A 78 8.58 29.26 17.11
CA ASP A 78 9.31 30.37 17.76
C ASP A 78 10.83 30.32 17.49
N LYS A 79 11.36 29.18 17.09
CA LYS A 79 12.77 28.97 16.70
C LYS A 79 12.99 29.02 15.19
N ARG A 80 11.98 29.42 14.42
CA ARG A 80 11.98 29.52 12.96
C ARG A 80 12.06 28.18 12.22
N ASN A 81 11.61 27.08 12.83
CA ASN A 81 11.42 25.83 12.11
C ASN A 81 10.08 25.85 11.37
N ILE A 82 10.09 25.44 10.12
CA ILE A 82 8.86 25.24 9.35
C ILE A 82 8.30 23.86 9.68
N MET A 83 7.10 23.86 10.23
CA MET A 83 6.33 22.69 10.56
C MET A 83 5.23 22.49 9.53
N VAL A 84 5.14 21.28 8.96
CA VAL A 84 4.15 20.95 7.94
C VAL A 84 3.26 19.81 8.41
N ASN A 85 1.98 19.90 8.08
CA ASN A 85 1.08 18.77 8.18
C ASN A 85 1.59 17.64 7.27
N TYR A 86 1.71 16.44 7.81
CA TYR A 86 2.30 15.31 7.08
C TYR A 86 1.57 14.98 5.77
N ASN A 87 0.26 15.25 5.66
CA ASN A 87 -0.52 15.02 4.45
C ASN A 87 -0.01 15.79 3.23
N ILE A 88 0.65 16.95 3.44
CA ILE A 88 1.26 17.71 2.34
C ILE A 88 2.43 16.96 1.71
N LEU A 89 3.14 16.15 2.50
CA LEU A 89 4.39 15.51 2.06
C LEU A 89 4.15 14.45 0.97
N LYS A 90 2.98 13.81 0.97
CA LYS A 90 2.59 12.87 -0.09
C LYS A 90 2.56 13.56 -1.44
N ASP A 91 1.94 14.73 -1.49
CA ASP A 91 1.73 15.48 -2.75
C ASP A 91 2.95 16.33 -3.16
N THR A 92 3.84 16.67 -2.21
CA THR A 92 4.99 17.56 -2.47
C THR A 92 6.26 16.81 -2.79
N ILE A 93 6.63 15.83 -1.97
CA ILE A 93 7.89 15.10 -2.13
C ILE A 93 7.65 13.60 -2.40
N SER A 94 6.42 13.19 -2.67
CA SER A 94 6.04 11.81 -3.02
C SER A 94 6.57 10.79 -2.02
N CYS A 95 6.36 11.02 -0.72
CA CYS A 95 6.69 10.06 0.32
C CYS A 95 5.44 9.29 0.77
N ALA A 96 5.60 8.02 1.04
CA ALA A 96 4.57 7.24 1.72
C ALA A 96 4.43 7.71 3.17
N SER A 97 3.20 7.74 3.69
CA SER A 97 2.92 8.15 5.06
C SER A 97 1.91 7.21 5.69
N ASN A 98 2.27 6.62 6.82
CA ASN A 98 1.39 5.80 7.62
C ASN A 98 1.28 6.39 9.03
N ARG A 99 0.06 6.54 9.52
CA ARG A 99 -0.21 7.10 10.84
C ARG A 99 -0.78 6.03 11.76
N TYR A 100 -0.27 5.97 12.98
CA TYR A 100 -0.66 4.98 13.97
C TYR A 100 -1.10 5.67 15.26
N TYR A 101 -2.32 5.37 15.73
CA TYR A 101 -2.89 5.78 17.02
C TYR A 101 -2.80 7.29 17.32
N ASN A 102 -2.89 8.16 16.33
CA ASN A 102 -2.76 9.62 16.49
C ASN A 102 -1.45 10.11 17.16
N THR A 103 -0.52 9.23 17.45
CA THR A 103 0.72 9.55 18.18
C THR A 103 1.99 9.21 17.41
N MET A 104 1.91 8.36 16.40
CA MET A 104 3.07 7.93 15.63
C MET A 104 2.82 8.14 14.14
N LEU A 105 3.83 8.65 13.44
CA LEU A 105 3.84 8.84 12.00
C LEU A 105 5.07 8.18 11.41
N VAL A 106 4.86 7.33 10.44
CA VAL A 106 5.93 6.74 9.64
C VAL A 106 5.94 7.41 8.27
N LEU A 107 7.07 7.99 7.89
CA LEU A 107 7.30 8.53 6.55
C LEU A 107 8.37 7.71 5.85
N GLU A 108 8.12 7.34 4.62
CA GLU A 108 9.01 6.48 3.85
C GLU A 108 9.19 7.01 2.43
N LYS A 109 10.47 7.14 2.03
CA LYS A 109 10.84 7.50 0.67
C LYS A 109 12.18 6.91 0.30
N SER A 110 12.23 6.18 -0.81
CA SER A 110 13.44 5.46 -1.24
C SER A 110 13.97 4.56 -0.10
N ALA A 111 15.25 4.60 0.21
CA ALA A 111 15.86 3.81 1.28
C ALA A 111 15.69 4.41 2.69
N ASN A 112 14.93 5.47 2.87
CA ASN A 112 14.82 6.17 4.14
C ASN A 112 13.44 6.00 4.77
N ARG A 113 13.43 5.53 6.00
CA ARG A 113 12.26 5.38 6.86
C ARG A 113 12.44 6.24 8.11
N LEU A 114 11.49 7.13 8.35
CA LEU A 114 11.46 8.04 9.49
C LEU A 114 10.26 7.71 10.36
N ILE A 115 10.48 7.42 11.64
CA ILE A 115 9.39 7.17 12.61
C ILE A 115 9.36 8.31 13.61
N PHE A 116 8.31 9.10 13.53
CA PHE A 116 8.06 10.25 14.40
C PHE A 116 7.08 9.88 15.50
N THR A 117 7.34 10.35 16.71
CA THR A 117 6.39 10.23 17.83
C THR A 117 5.92 11.62 18.25
N ALA A 118 4.62 11.82 18.35
CA ALA A 118 4.03 13.08 18.76
C ALA A 118 4.58 13.56 20.12
N GLY A 119 4.98 14.81 20.17
CA GLY A 119 5.60 15.43 21.36
C GLY A 119 7.09 15.10 21.55
N SER A 120 7.69 14.21 20.74
CA SER A 120 9.11 13.85 20.82
C SER A 120 9.95 14.74 19.89
N ASP A 121 11.16 15.09 20.34
CA ASP A 121 12.24 15.67 19.52
C ASP A 121 13.20 14.60 18.99
N THR A 122 12.92 13.33 19.27
CA THR A 122 13.68 12.19 18.79
C THR A 122 12.89 11.46 17.72
N VAL A 123 13.52 11.15 16.63
CA VAL A 123 12.97 10.41 15.47
C VAL A 123 13.84 9.20 15.21
N SER A 124 13.23 8.05 14.91
CA SER A 124 13.98 6.90 14.41
C SER A 124 14.21 7.05 12.91
N VAL A 125 15.46 7.09 12.49
CA VAL A 125 15.90 7.15 11.11
C VAL A 125 16.52 5.81 10.75
N ASN A 126 15.85 5.01 9.93
CA ASN A 126 16.33 3.67 9.54
C ASN A 126 16.71 2.78 10.75
N GLY A 127 15.93 2.86 11.85
CA GLY A 127 16.17 2.10 13.08
C GLY A 127 17.19 2.72 14.05
N THR A 128 17.75 3.91 13.74
CA THR A 128 18.67 4.64 14.63
C THR A 128 18.02 5.93 15.10
N ASP A 129 18.05 6.18 16.41
CA ASP A 129 17.47 7.39 16.99
C ASP A 129 18.33 8.62 16.73
N GLU A 130 17.72 9.66 16.16
CA GLU A 130 18.33 10.96 15.92
C GLU A 130 17.53 12.09 16.59
N LYS A 131 18.22 13.17 16.97
CA LYS A 131 17.60 14.35 17.56
C LYS A 131 17.25 15.38 16.49
N MET A 132 16.03 15.91 16.58
CA MET A 132 15.56 17.04 15.78
C MET A 132 15.70 18.36 16.55
N ALA A 133 15.73 19.46 15.85
CA ALA A 133 15.75 20.80 16.45
C ALA A 133 14.43 21.18 17.17
N VAL A 134 13.34 20.49 16.85
CA VAL A 134 11.98 20.76 17.33
C VAL A 134 11.21 19.45 17.49
N SER A 135 10.31 19.42 18.48
CA SER A 135 9.44 18.26 18.71
C SER A 135 8.31 18.20 17.67
N VAL A 136 7.90 16.98 17.36
CA VAL A 136 6.69 16.70 16.57
C VAL A 136 5.47 17.29 17.26
N ALA A 137 4.68 18.07 16.55
CA ALA A 137 3.49 18.71 17.08
C ALA A 137 2.22 17.98 16.64
N THR A 138 1.16 18.08 17.46
CA THR A 138 -0.19 17.63 17.10
C THR A 138 -1.13 18.80 17.26
N VAL A 139 -1.84 19.15 16.19
CA VAL A 139 -2.83 20.24 16.15
C VAL A 139 -4.08 19.70 15.47
N ASP A 140 -5.24 19.88 16.06
CA ASP A 140 -6.54 19.39 15.55
C ASP A 140 -6.51 17.91 15.13
N ASN A 141 -5.88 17.09 15.96
CA ASN A 141 -5.67 15.67 15.68
C ASN A 141 -4.74 15.36 14.51
N ASP A 142 -4.13 16.35 13.86
CA ASP A 142 -3.14 16.20 12.79
C ASP A 142 -1.71 16.28 13.32
N ILE A 143 -0.79 15.54 12.69
CA ILE A 143 0.63 15.51 13.05
C ILE A 143 1.40 16.49 12.16
N TYR A 144 2.20 17.35 12.79
CA TYR A 144 3.08 18.31 12.13
C TYR A 144 4.54 17.96 12.40
N VAL A 145 5.33 17.93 11.34
CA VAL A 145 6.72 17.50 11.33
C VAL A 145 7.63 18.57 10.75
N PRO A 146 8.91 18.63 11.18
CA PRO A 146 9.85 19.64 10.71
C PRO A 146 10.26 19.41 9.26
N LEU A 147 9.81 20.28 8.34
CA LEU A 147 10.01 20.14 6.90
C LEU A 147 11.48 20.06 6.50
N ARG A 148 12.33 20.91 7.10
CA ARG A 148 13.77 20.91 6.78
C ARG A 148 14.44 19.58 7.09
N PHE A 149 14.14 19.00 8.25
CA PHE A 149 14.70 17.70 8.65
C PHE A 149 14.28 16.60 7.67
N ILE A 150 13.02 16.60 7.25
CA ILE A 150 12.50 15.64 6.28
C ILE A 150 13.19 15.82 4.92
N CYS A 151 13.33 17.06 4.44
CA CYS A 151 14.05 17.34 3.19
C CYS A 151 15.49 16.82 3.26
N GLU A 152 16.21 17.07 4.35
CA GLU A 152 17.58 16.60 4.55
C GLU A 152 17.67 15.06 4.50
N LYS A 153 16.73 14.35 5.18
CA LYS A 153 16.71 12.88 5.24
C LYS A 153 16.25 12.23 3.93
N PHE A 154 15.38 12.88 3.18
CA PHE A 154 14.90 12.39 1.88
C PHE A 154 15.70 12.93 0.69
N ASN A 155 16.87 13.48 0.94
CA ASN A 155 17.82 13.94 -0.08
C ASN A 155 17.26 15.08 -0.97
N TYR A 156 16.54 16.02 -0.36
CA TYR A 156 16.12 17.26 -0.99
C TYR A 156 16.94 18.44 -0.49
N ASP A 157 17.22 19.39 -1.37
CA ASP A 157 17.66 20.71 -0.99
C ASP A 157 16.45 21.53 -0.52
N TYR A 158 16.65 22.25 0.59
CA TYR A 158 15.66 23.13 1.17
C TYR A 158 16.20 24.57 1.18
N LYS A 159 15.47 25.48 0.58
CA LYS A 159 15.84 26.90 0.53
C LYS A 159 14.61 27.77 0.77
N TRP A 160 14.79 28.80 1.60
CA TRP A 160 13.81 29.85 1.76
C TRP A 160 14.15 31.03 0.87
N ASN A 161 13.27 31.38 -0.05
CA ASN A 161 13.38 32.55 -0.90
C ASN A 161 12.58 33.70 -0.24
N TYR A 162 13.29 34.59 0.43
CA TYR A 162 12.70 35.72 1.17
C TYR A 162 12.02 36.75 0.26
N GLU A 163 12.52 36.94 -0.95
CA GLU A 163 11.97 37.90 -1.91
C GLU A 163 10.61 37.48 -2.44
N GLN A 164 10.45 36.20 -2.67
CA GLN A 164 9.20 35.61 -3.20
C GLN A 164 8.28 35.05 -2.12
N ASN A 165 8.71 35.07 -0.85
CA ASN A 165 8.07 34.42 0.26
C ASN A 165 7.74 32.94 -0.06
N CYS A 166 8.73 32.23 -0.59
CA CYS A 166 8.57 30.89 -1.12
C CYS A 166 9.56 29.90 -0.49
N ILE A 167 9.07 28.74 -0.11
CA ILE A 167 9.90 27.59 0.24
C ILE A 167 10.19 26.83 -1.06
N GLU A 168 11.44 26.81 -1.45
CA GLU A 168 11.91 26.07 -2.60
C GLU A 168 12.51 24.75 -2.14
N ILE A 169 11.93 23.66 -2.61
CA ILE A 169 12.38 22.29 -2.38
C ILE A 169 12.82 21.75 -3.74
N SER A 170 14.03 21.21 -3.83
CA SER A 170 14.51 20.59 -5.06
C SER A 170 15.18 19.26 -4.77
N ASN A 171 14.87 18.28 -5.61
CA ASN A 171 15.50 16.96 -5.50
C ASN A 171 17.00 17.12 -5.75
N LYS A 172 17.82 16.68 -4.82
CA LYS A 172 19.26 16.57 -5.06
C LYS A 172 19.45 15.51 -6.12
N LYS A 173 19.82 15.93 -7.33
CA LYS A 173 20.13 15.03 -8.43
C LYS A 173 21.36 14.19 -8.08
N SER A 174 21.18 13.18 -7.25
CA SER A 174 22.11 12.07 -7.12
C SER A 174 21.44 10.86 -7.76
N GLY A 175 21.95 10.47 -8.90
CA GLY A 175 21.34 9.42 -9.69
C GLY A 175 21.66 8.04 -9.18
N GLU A 176 21.38 7.68 -7.95
CA GLU A 176 21.28 6.28 -7.52
C GLU A 176 20.55 6.24 -6.20
N LYS A 177 19.46 5.47 -6.16
CA LYS A 177 18.81 5.07 -4.91
C LYS A 177 19.79 4.15 -4.18
N ILE A 178 20.44 4.64 -3.13
CA ILE A 178 21.38 3.85 -2.34
C ILE A 178 20.56 3.11 -1.28
N TYR A 179 20.23 1.85 -1.56
CA TYR A 179 19.74 0.93 -0.55
C TYR A 179 20.92 0.39 0.27
N PRO A 180 20.70 -0.04 1.54
CA PRO A 180 21.75 -0.72 2.29
C PRO A 180 22.19 -1.99 1.56
N TYR A 181 23.45 -2.39 1.70
CA TYR A 181 23.96 -3.62 1.11
C TYR A 181 23.24 -4.89 1.60
N CYS A 182 22.64 -4.83 2.79
CA CYS A 182 21.86 -5.90 3.37
C CYS A 182 20.65 -5.31 4.08
N TYR A 183 19.49 -5.85 3.80
CA TYR A 183 18.24 -5.54 4.49
C TYR A 183 17.45 -6.82 4.76
N ASP A 184 16.90 -6.93 5.94
CA ASP A 184 16.07 -8.05 6.36
C ASP A 184 14.90 -7.48 7.18
N TYR A 185 13.70 -7.56 6.63
CA TYR A 185 12.49 -6.99 7.23
C TYR A 185 12.19 -7.54 8.64
N ARG A 186 12.73 -8.75 8.96
CA ARG A 186 12.60 -9.35 10.30
C ARG A 186 13.20 -8.46 11.38
N LYS A 187 14.26 -7.69 11.06
CA LYS A 187 14.89 -6.73 11.98
C LYS A 187 14.00 -5.53 12.30
N ASP A 188 13.04 -5.24 11.42
CA ASP A 188 12.03 -4.18 11.62
C ASP A 188 10.74 -4.71 12.27
N GLY A 189 10.76 -5.94 12.80
CA GLY A 189 9.60 -6.55 13.45
C GLY A 189 8.52 -7.06 12.48
N LYS A 190 8.78 -7.06 11.18
CA LYS A 190 7.84 -7.53 10.14
C LYS A 190 7.91 -9.05 9.95
N VAL A 191 7.99 -9.81 11.04
CA VAL A 191 8.04 -11.27 11.00
C VAL A 191 6.64 -11.84 10.91
N THR A 192 6.32 -12.45 9.77
CA THR A 192 5.10 -13.24 9.59
C THR A 192 5.27 -14.66 10.14
N THR A 193 4.17 -15.33 10.45
CA THR A 193 4.19 -16.76 10.76
C THR A 193 4.58 -17.55 9.52
N VAL A 194 5.59 -18.42 9.65
CA VAL A 194 5.96 -19.33 8.57
C VAL A 194 4.96 -20.48 8.53
N ARG A 195 4.26 -20.59 7.41
CA ARG A 195 3.16 -21.54 7.21
C ARG A 195 3.56 -22.69 6.31
N ASN A 196 2.75 -23.73 6.27
CA ASN A 196 2.96 -24.91 5.44
C ASN A 196 1.73 -25.15 4.55
N GLN A 197 1.91 -25.06 3.22
CA GLN A 197 0.88 -25.40 2.23
C GLN A 197 0.65 -26.88 2.05
N GLU A 198 1.49 -27.73 2.67
CA GLU A 198 1.47 -29.19 2.52
C GLU A 198 1.59 -29.60 1.04
N ASP A 199 0.82 -30.60 0.61
CA ASP A 199 0.89 -31.15 -0.76
C ASP A 199 -0.04 -30.43 -1.76
N PHE A 200 -0.68 -29.30 -1.34
CA PHE A 200 -1.61 -28.56 -2.19
C PHE A 200 -0.88 -27.54 -3.10
N GLY A 201 -1.49 -27.21 -4.23
CA GLY A 201 -1.00 -26.21 -5.18
C GLY A 201 -1.32 -24.76 -4.77
N THR A 202 -1.33 -24.45 -3.49
CA THR A 202 -1.80 -23.17 -2.93
C THR A 202 -0.68 -22.17 -2.61
N CYS A 203 0.54 -22.39 -3.11
CA CYS A 203 1.69 -21.49 -2.88
C CYS A 203 1.38 -20.04 -3.22
N TRP A 204 0.62 -19.78 -4.28
CA TRP A 204 0.19 -18.46 -4.71
C TRP A 204 -0.64 -17.74 -3.63
N ALA A 205 -1.56 -18.43 -2.98
CA ALA A 205 -2.39 -17.89 -1.90
C ALA A 205 -1.56 -17.61 -0.64
N PHE A 206 -0.69 -18.56 -0.25
CA PHE A 206 0.22 -18.37 0.88
C PHE A 206 1.17 -17.20 0.68
N ALA A 207 1.78 -17.10 -0.50
CA ALA A 207 2.69 -16.00 -0.82
C ALA A 207 1.97 -14.64 -0.81
N SER A 208 0.78 -14.55 -1.43
CA SER A 208 -0.05 -13.35 -1.41
C SER A 208 -0.39 -12.90 0.00
N LEU A 209 -0.91 -13.82 0.82
CA LEU A 209 -1.35 -13.49 2.18
C LEU A 209 -0.18 -13.22 3.13
N THR A 210 0.98 -13.86 2.92
CA THR A 210 2.21 -13.56 3.67
C THR A 210 2.74 -12.17 3.32
N ALA A 211 2.77 -11.81 2.03
CA ALA A 211 3.15 -10.47 1.59
C ALA A 211 2.21 -9.41 2.16
N LEU A 212 0.89 -9.63 2.04
CA LEU A 212 -0.14 -8.75 2.61
C LEU A 212 -0.01 -8.58 4.13
N SER A 213 0.14 -9.69 4.87
CA SER A 213 0.31 -9.64 6.34
C SER A 213 1.55 -8.84 6.74
N SER A 214 2.64 -8.95 5.98
CA SER A 214 3.88 -8.22 6.25
C SER A 214 3.75 -6.71 6.07
N THR A 215 2.86 -6.25 5.18
CA THR A 215 2.56 -4.82 4.97
C THR A 215 1.88 -4.21 6.20
N LEU A 216 1.13 -5.01 6.95
CA LEU A 216 0.41 -4.57 8.15
C LEU A 216 1.26 -4.62 9.42
N LEU A 217 2.41 -5.29 9.37
CA LEU A 217 3.34 -5.41 10.50
C LEU A 217 4.25 -4.18 10.61
N PRO A 218 4.72 -3.83 11.82
CA PRO A 218 4.47 -4.52 13.11
C PRO A 218 3.17 -4.14 13.81
N GLU A 219 2.39 -3.19 13.27
CA GLU A 219 1.26 -2.56 13.95
C GLU A 219 0.06 -3.50 14.12
N HIS A 220 -0.23 -4.27 13.09
CA HIS A 220 -1.32 -5.23 13.06
C HIS A 220 -0.80 -6.61 12.66
N ARG A 221 -0.96 -7.59 13.54
CA ARG A 221 -0.60 -8.97 13.27
C ARG A 221 -1.85 -9.75 12.90
N PHE A 222 -2.01 -9.99 11.60
CA PHE A 222 -3.07 -10.84 11.06
C PHE A 222 -2.47 -12.11 10.46
N GLU A 223 -3.18 -13.22 10.66
CA GLU A 223 -3.00 -14.45 9.91
C GLU A 223 -4.26 -14.66 9.07
N PHE A 224 -4.10 -14.70 7.75
CA PHE A 224 -5.21 -14.80 6.81
C PHE A 224 -5.36 -16.23 6.28
N SER A 225 -6.59 -16.65 6.02
CA SER A 225 -6.93 -17.97 5.53
C SER A 225 -6.53 -18.18 4.07
N ALA A 226 -5.62 -19.11 3.83
CA ALA A 226 -5.30 -19.57 2.49
C ALA A 226 -6.37 -20.52 1.93
N ASP A 227 -7.11 -21.21 2.80
CA ASP A 227 -8.28 -22.00 2.40
C ASP A 227 -9.35 -21.10 1.80
N HIS A 228 -9.77 -20.07 2.51
CA HIS A 228 -10.80 -19.16 1.99
C HIS A 228 -10.40 -18.54 0.65
N MET A 229 -9.16 -18.06 0.51
CA MET A 229 -8.69 -17.51 -0.76
C MET A 229 -8.70 -18.57 -1.87
N SER A 230 -8.29 -19.80 -1.59
CA SER A 230 -8.23 -20.86 -2.60
C SER A 230 -9.60 -21.42 -2.98
N PHE A 231 -10.58 -21.44 -2.07
CA PHE A 231 -11.93 -21.92 -2.34
C PHE A 231 -12.85 -20.83 -2.95
N HIS A 232 -12.70 -19.56 -2.52
CA HIS A 232 -13.65 -18.48 -2.84
C HIS A 232 -13.12 -17.42 -3.82
N ASN A 233 -12.00 -17.69 -4.53
CA ASN A 233 -11.50 -16.75 -5.55
C ASN A 233 -12.41 -16.64 -6.79
N GLY A 234 -13.26 -17.64 -7.03
CA GLY A 234 -14.22 -17.67 -8.14
C GLY A 234 -13.67 -18.24 -9.45
N TYR A 235 -12.40 -18.61 -9.52
CA TYR A 235 -11.83 -19.30 -10.67
C TYR A 235 -12.17 -20.79 -10.63
N ASN A 236 -12.28 -21.42 -11.80
CA ASN A 236 -12.57 -22.84 -11.93
C ASN A 236 -11.31 -23.71 -11.73
N LEU A 237 -10.59 -23.46 -10.64
CA LEU A 237 -9.38 -24.16 -10.24
C LEU A 237 -9.54 -24.68 -8.80
N GLY A 238 -9.23 -25.95 -8.60
CA GLY A 238 -9.17 -26.53 -7.26
C GLY A 238 -7.81 -26.28 -6.59
N GLN A 239 -7.73 -26.57 -5.30
CA GLN A 239 -6.49 -26.37 -4.52
C GLN A 239 -5.27 -27.15 -5.07
N MET A 240 -5.48 -28.21 -5.86
CA MET A 240 -4.39 -28.98 -6.47
C MET A 240 -3.91 -28.44 -7.82
N ASP A 241 -4.67 -27.53 -8.43
CA ASP A 241 -4.40 -27.07 -9.81
C ASP A 241 -3.40 -25.91 -9.88
N GLY A 242 -3.02 -25.36 -8.74
CA GLY A 242 -2.18 -24.16 -8.66
C GLY A 242 -2.99 -22.87 -8.85
N GLY A 243 -2.29 -21.77 -9.10
CA GLY A 243 -2.88 -20.46 -9.31
C GLY A 243 -1.82 -19.39 -9.56
N GLU A 244 -2.29 -18.15 -9.72
CA GLU A 244 -1.44 -17.00 -9.97
C GLU A 244 -1.84 -15.81 -9.09
N TYR A 245 -0.95 -14.85 -8.90
CA TYR A 245 -1.20 -13.64 -8.11
C TYR A 245 -2.40 -12.81 -8.62
N THR A 246 -2.75 -12.93 -9.89
CA THR A 246 -3.95 -12.27 -10.45
C THR A 246 -5.25 -12.76 -9.83
N MET A 247 -5.30 -14.03 -9.41
CA MET A 247 -6.43 -14.59 -8.65
C MET A 247 -6.52 -13.97 -7.26
N SER A 248 -5.38 -13.77 -6.59
CA SER A 248 -5.33 -13.07 -5.30
C SER A 248 -5.75 -11.61 -5.44
N MET A 249 -5.30 -10.92 -6.50
CA MET A 249 -5.68 -9.54 -6.76
C MET A 249 -7.20 -9.40 -6.94
N ALA A 250 -7.80 -10.28 -7.73
CA ALA A 250 -9.24 -10.31 -7.98
C ALA A 250 -10.03 -10.52 -6.67
N TYR A 251 -9.67 -11.57 -5.93
CA TYR A 251 -10.29 -11.92 -4.66
C TYR A 251 -10.25 -10.76 -3.64
N LEU A 252 -9.11 -10.08 -3.52
CA LEU A 252 -8.92 -8.96 -2.60
C LEU A 252 -9.64 -7.69 -3.07
N ALA A 253 -9.55 -7.36 -4.36
CA ALA A 253 -10.21 -6.18 -4.93
C ALA A 253 -11.74 -6.30 -4.93
N ALA A 254 -12.27 -7.52 -5.00
CA ALA A 254 -13.71 -7.80 -4.94
C ALA A 254 -14.28 -7.87 -3.52
N TRP A 255 -13.48 -7.62 -2.48
CA TRP A 255 -13.83 -7.73 -1.06
C TRP A 255 -14.30 -9.13 -0.62
N LYS A 256 -13.92 -10.17 -1.37
CA LYS A 256 -14.18 -11.57 -0.98
C LYS A 256 -13.37 -11.99 0.24
N GLY A 257 -12.28 -11.28 0.53
CA GLY A 257 -11.38 -11.40 1.69
C GLY A 257 -10.36 -10.26 1.74
N PRO A 258 -9.28 -10.40 2.56
CA PRO A 258 -8.82 -11.63 3.22
C PRO A 258 -9.63 -11.95 4.48
N VAL A 259 -9.89 -13.22 4.71
CA VAL A 259 -10.54 -13.75 5.92
C VAL A 259 -9.48 -14.21 6.91
N LEU A 260 -9.77 -14.17 8.21
CA LEU A 260 -8.82 -14.60 9.23
C LEU A 260 -8.68 -16.13 9.26
N GLU A 261 -7.47 -16.62 9.49
CA GLU A 261 -7.17 -18.06 9.63
C GLU A 261 -7.97 -18.74 10.74
N VAL A 262 -8.29 -18.02 11.81
CA VAL A 262 -9.11 -18.56 12.93
C VAL A 262 -10.57 -18.75 12.55
N GLU A 263 -11.05 -18.10 11.49
CA GLU A 263 -12.44 -18.22 11.00
C GLU A 263 -12.56 -19.33 9.94
N ASP A 264 -11.46 -19.63 9.24
CA ASP A 264 -11.37 -20.66 8.21
C ASP A 264 -9.96 -21.28 8.20
N PRO A 265 -9.71 -22.27 9.07
CA PRO A 265 -8.39 -22.91 9.22
C PRO A 265 -8.00 -23.74 8.00
N TYR A 266 -6.72 -23.66 7.62
CA TYR A 266 -6.19 -24.34 6.44
C TYR A 266 -6.16 -25.86 6.58
N GLY A 267 -6.56 -26.56 5.51
CA GLY A 267 -6.30 -28.00 5.30
C GLY A 267 -7.37 -28.95 5.80
N ASP A 268 -8.54 -28.46 6.22
CA ASP A 268 -9.66 -29.30 6.63
C ASP A 268 -10.57 -29.72 5.45
N GLY A 269 -10.31 -29.20 4.25
CA GLY A 269 -11.03 -29.50 3.01
C GLY A 269 -12.41 -28.86 2.92
N HIS A 270 -12.70 -27.87 3.77
CA HIS A 270 -13.95 -27.14 3.81
C HIS A 270 -13.69 -25.65 4.07
N SER A 271 -14.38 -24.79 3.36
CA SER A 271 -14.34 -23.34 3.59
C SER A 271 -15.77 -22.79 3.72
N PRO A 272 -16.10 -22.10 4.83
CA PRO A 272 -17.45 -21.57 5.04
C PRO A 272 -17.79 -20.45 4.04
N ASP A 273 -19.04 -20.46 3.55
CA ASP A 273 -19.59 -19.33 2.80
C ASP A 273 -19.84 -18.13 3.73
N ASN A 274 -19.89 -16.93 3.16
CA ASN A 274 -20.34 -15.70 3.82
C ASN A 274 -19.43 -15.15 4.95
N LEU A 275 -18.18 -15.56 5.01
CA LEU A 275 -17.20 -14.88 5.85
C LEU A 275 -16.87 -13.50 5.28
N LYS A 276 -16.50 -12.57 6.15
CA LYS A 276 -16.23 -11.18 5.75
C LYS A 276 -14.75 -10.91 5.71
N ALA A 277 -14.33 -10.06 4.79
CA ALA A 277 -12.99 -9.52 4.77
C ALA A 277 -12.63 -8.89 6.13
N ALA A 278 -11.44 -9.17 6.62
CA ALA A 278 -10.92 -8.56 7.85
C ALA A 278 -10.39 -7.14 7.61
N VAL A 279 -9.87 -6.90 6.41
CA VAL A 279 -9.38 -5.62 5.91
C VAL A 279 -9.73 -5.49 4.43
N HIS A 280 -9.73 -4.26 3.89
CA HIS A 280 -9.87 -4.03 2.46
C HIS A 280 -8.53 -3.64 1.83
N VAL A 281 -8.15 -4.31 0.74
CA VAL A 281 -6.94 -4.00 -0.02
C VAL A 281 -7.31 -3.05 -1.15
N GLN A 282 -6.80 -1.82 -1.06
CA GLN A 282 -7.18 -0.73 -1.96
C GLN A 282 -6.13 -0.43 -3.04
N GLU A 283 -4.90 -0.92 -2.86
CA GLU A 283 -3.86 -0.77 -3.87
C GLU A 283 -2.91 -1.98 -3.84
N MET A 284 -2.68 -2.53 -5.04
CA MET A 284 -1.77 -3.64 -5.28
C MET A 284 -0.94 -3.30 -6.53
N GLN A 285 0.38 -3.27 -6.40
CA GLN A 285 1.27 -2.90 -7.49
C GLN A 285 2.04 -4.10 -8.03
N ILE A 286 2.13 -4.19 -9.35
CA ILE A 286 2.94 -5.17 -10.05
C ILE A 286 4.26 -4.50 -10.40
N ILE A 287 5.35 -4.98 -9.79
CA ILE A 287 6.69 -4.46 -10.03
C ILE A 287 7.26 -5.04 -11.32
N GLY A 288 7.92 -4.21 -12.10
CA GLY A 288 8.53 -4.58 -13.39
C GLY A 288 9.44 -5.79 -13.30
N SER A 289 9.42 -6.62 -14.34
CA SER A 289 10.21 -7.86 -14.41
C SER A 289 11.70 -7.57 -14.27
N LYS A 290 12.37 -8.23 -13.33
CA LYS A 290 13.80 -8.09 -13.04
C LYS A 290 14.25 -6.68 -12.61
N ASP A 291 13.32 -5.80 -12.26
CA ASP A 291 13.67 -4.52 -11.64
C ASP A 291 13.98 -4.72 -10.14
N TYR A 292 15.19 -5.18 -9.88
CA TYR A 292 15.64 -5.47 -8.51
C TYR A 292 15.68 -4.24 -7.62
N ASN A 293 15.91 -3.05 -8.19
CA ASN A 293 15.86 -1.81 -7.43
C ASN A 293 14.43 -1.49 -6.98
N ALA A 294 13.45 -1.62 -7.87
CA ALA A 294 12.05 -1.44 -7.53
C ALA A 294 11.56 -2.53 -6.55
N ILE A 295 12.01 -3.77 -6.68
CA ILE A 295 11.71 -4.85 -5.72
C ILE A 295 12.29 -4.50 -4.34
N LYS A 296 13.57 -4.10 -4.25
CA LYS A 296 14.20 -3.66 -3.00
C LYS A 296 13.45 -2.47 -2.38
N GLU A 297 13.08 -1.48 -3.20
CA GLU A 297 12.26 -0.35 -2.76
C GLU A 297 10.93 -0.80 -2.18
N ALA A 298 10.21 -1.69 -2.85
CA ALA A 298 8.93 -2.19 -2.40
C ALA A 298 9.03 -2.97 -1.08
N VAL A 299 10.05 -3.86 -0.95
CA VAL A 299 10.30 -4.59 0.30
C VAL A 299 10.63 -3.63 1.45
N PHE A 300 11.41 -2.59 1.17
CA PHE A 300 11.82 -1.60 2.18
C PHE A 300 10.65 -0.73 2.63
N LEU A 301 9.83 -0.25 1.69
CA LEU A 301 8.74 0.70 1.97
C LEU A 301 7.48 0.04 2.51
N TYR A 302 7.11 -1.10 1.97
CA TYR A 302 5.79 -1.68 2.22
C TYR A 302 5.86 -2.99 3.02
N GLY A 303 6.67 -3.93 2.60
CA GLY A 303 6.74 -5.25 3.19
C GLY A 303 7.20 -6.29 2.18
N GLY A 304 6.83 -7.55 2.40
CA GLY A 304 7.20 -8.62 1.48
C GLY A 304 6.65 -8.44 0.07
N VAL A 305 7.44 -8.80 -0.92
CA VAL A 305 7.05 -8.84 -2.33
C VAL A 305 6.87 -10.29 -2.76
N GLN A 306 5.64 -10.68 -3.13
CA GLN A 306 5.41 -11.99 -3.73
C GLN A 306 6.17 -12.07 -5.06
N SER A 307 6.88 -13.17 -5.29
CA SER A 307 7.60 -13.44 -6.52
C SER A 307 7.56 -14.92 -6.86
N SER A 308 7.83 -15.28 -8.11
CA SER A 308 7.72 -16.64 -8.59
C SER A 308 9.08 -17.24 -8.90
N LEU A 309 9.22 -18.56 -8.67
CA LEU A 309 10.40 -19.36 -8.95
C LEU A 309 10.06 -20.62 -9.75
N TYR A 310 11.04 -21.16 -10.50
CA TYR A 310 11.04 -22.57 -10.80
C TYR A 310 11.65 -23.32 -9.62
N MET A 311 10.87 -24.12 -8.94
CA MET A 311 11.32 -24.88 -7.80
C MET A 311 11.30 -26.38 -8.13
N SER A 312 12.45 -27.02 -8.10
CA SER A 312 12.61 -28.45 -8.37
C SER A 312 13.02 -29.24 -7.13
N VAL A 313 12.51 -28.83 -5.97
CA VAL A 313 12.73 -29.56 -4.72
C VAL A 313 11.68 -30.65 -4.61
N ASN A 314 12.12 -31.89 -4.43
CA ASN A 314 11.23 -33.05 -4.45
C ASN A 314 10.60 -33.39 -3.11
N ASP A 315 11.00 -32.69 -2.04
CA ASP A 315 10.41 -32.82 -0.70
C ASP A 315 10.57 -31.52 0.10
N ALA A 316 9.69 -31.30 1.08
CA ALA A 316 9.73 -30.16 2.00
C ALA A 316 11.04 -30.06 2.82
N GLY A 317 11.84 -31.12 2.87
CA GLY A 317 13.15 -31.14 3.49
C GLY A 317 14.27 -30.59 2.61
N GLY A 318 13.99 -30.30 1.34
CA GLY A 318 14.95 -29.67 0.40
C GLY A 318 16.19 -30.47 0.05
N LYS A 319 16.23 -31.76 0.40
CA LYS A 319 17.47 -32.56 0.40
C LYS A 319 17.89 -33.10 -0.95
N LYS A 320 17.09 -32.94 -2.02
CA LYS A 320 17.31 -33.64 -3.31
C LYS A 320 17.20 -32.73 -4.53
N SER A 321 17.49 -31.46 -4.43
CA SER A 321 17.59 -30.58 -5.60
C SER A 321 19.04 -30.31 -5.97
N GLN A 322 19.38 -30.36 -7.23
CA GLN A 322 20.70 -29.92 -7.72
C GLN A 322 20.88 -28.40 -7.67
N TYR A 323 19.81 -27.66 -7.44
CA TYR A 323 19.79 -26.19 -7.40
C TYR A 323 19.73 -25.62 -5.98
N TYR A 324 19.48 -26.48 -4.98
CA TYR A 324 19.36 -26.09 -3.58
C TYR A 324 20.52 -26.63 -2.74
N ASN A 325 21.18 -25.75 -2.02
CA ASN A 325 22.18 -26.12 -1.02
C ASN A 325 21.55 -26.06 0.38
N PRO A 326 21.29 -27.20 1.05
CA PRO A 326 20.64 -27.20 2.35
C PRO A 326 21.54 -26.70 3.50
N GLU A 327 22.87 -26.70 3.33
CA GLU A 327 23.80 -26.24 4.38
C GLU A 327 23.80 -24.71 4.51
N SER A 328 23.57 -24.01 3.40
CA SER A 328 23.51 -22.53 3.34
C SER A 328 22.10 -22.02 3.08
N SER A 329 21.10 -22.90 2.98
CA SER A 329 19.72 -22.55 2.61
C SER A 329 19.63 -21.72 1.33
N ALA A 330 20.46 -22.01 0.33
CA ALA A 330 20.64 -21.20 -0.87
C ALA A 330 20.15 -21.91 -2.13
N TYR A 331 19.37 -21.19 -2.94
CA TYR A 331 18.75 -21.68 -4.17
C TYR A 331 19.17 -20.83 -5.37
N CYS A 332 19.56 -21.47 -6.47
CA CYS A 332 19.82 -20.82 -7.74
C CYS A 332 19.50 -21.78 -8.90
N TYR A 333 18.46 -21.46 -9.66
CA TYR A 333 18.13 -22.15 -10.91
C TYR A 333 18.57 -21.31 -12.09
N ILE A 334 19.38 -21.90 -12.96
CA ILE A 334 19.78 -21.32 -14.25
C ILE A 334 19.27 -22.23 -15.35
N GLY A 335 18.23 -21.83 -16.04
CA GLY A 335 17.58 -22.62 -17.06
C GLY A 335 16.39 -21.95 -17.73
N MET A 336 15.62 -22.74 -18.51
CA MET A 336 14.51 -22.24 -19.34
C MET A 336 13.13 -22.67 -18.84
N GLU A 337 13.04 -23.39 -17.72
CA GLU A 337 11.74 -23.79 -17.16
C GLU A 337 10.99 -22.59 -16.62
N LYS A 338 9.67 -22.63 -16.78
CA LYS A 338 8.78 -21.57 -16.28
C LYS A 338 8.63 -21.69 -14.76
N PRO A 339 8.34 -20.57 -14.08
CA PRO A 339 7.98 -20.60 -12.66
C PRO A 339 6.83 -21.58 -12.39
N ASN A 340 6.94 -22.31 -11.29
CA ASN A 340 5.95 -23.26 -10.80
C ASN A 340 5.66 -23.13 -9.30
N HIS A 341 6.26 -22.14 -8.65
CA HIS A 341 6.15 -21.92 -7.20
C HIS A 341 6.26 -20.45 -6.86
N ASP A 342 5.45 -20.00 -5.92
CA ASP A 342 5.47 -18.62 -5.42
C ASP A 342 6.05 -18.56 -4.01
N ILE A 343 6.84 -17.50 -3.78
CA ILE A 343 7.52 -17.19 -2.53
C ILE A 343 7.36 -15.69 -2.22
N VAL A 344 7.85 -15.26 -1.07
CA VAL A 344 7.88 -13.83 -0.72
C VAL A 344 9.31 -13.36 -0.51
N ILE A 345 9.73 -12.36 -1.27
CA ILE A 345 10.99 -11.64 -1.05
C ILE A 345 10.80 -10.71 0.14
N VAL A 346 11.65 -10.84 1.15
CA VAL A 346 11.53 -10.13 2.44
C VAL A 346 12.80 -9.37 2.83
N GLY A 347 13.80 -9.39 1.94
CA GLY A 347 15.07 -8.72 2.15
C GLY A 347 16.08 -9.09 1.07
N TRP A 348 17.31 -8.69 1.29
CA TRP A 348 18.44 -8.98 0.40
C TRP A 348 19.77 -8.86 1.13
N ASP A 349 20.79 -9.48 0.56
CA ASP A 349 22.19 -9.32 0.91
C ASP A 349 23.03 -9.28 -0.36
N ASP A 350 23.53 -8.08 -0.73
CA ASP A 350 24.34 -7.87 -1.94
C ASP A 350 25.72 -8.54 -1.86
N SER A 351 26.15 -8.93 -0.67
CA SER A 351 27.41 -9.62 -0.41
C SER A 351 27.25 -11.13 -0.16
N TYR A 352 26.03 -11.68 -0.33
CA TYR A 352 25.82 -13.12 -0.11
C TYR A 352 26.66 -13.95 -1.08
N PRO A 353 27.60 -14.82 -0.57
CA PRO A 353 28.62 -15.43 -1.40
C PRO A 353 28.05 -16.37 -2.48
N ALA A 354 28.53 -16.22 -3.70
CA ALA A 354 28.21 -17.12 -4.81
C ALA A 354 28.58 -18.59 -4.52
N ASP A 355 29.60 -18.82 -3.70
CA ASP A 355 30.03 -20.17 -3.29
C ASP A 355 29.02 -20.90 -2.39
N ASN A 356 28.05 -20.21 -1.83
CA ASN A 356 26.98 -20.81 -1.01
C ASN A 356 25.93 -21.55 -1.86
N PHE A 357 25.85 -21.30 -3.16
CA PHE A 357 24.87 -21.91 -4.05
C PHE A 357 25.34 -23.24 -4.63
N ALA A 358 24.45 -24.23 -4.69
CA ALA A 358 24.74 -25.51 -5.35
C ALA A 358 25.02 -25.31 -6.85
N THR A 359 24.23 -24.47 -7.53
CA THR A 359 24.54 -23.94 -8.86
C THR A 359 25.19 -22.59 -8.68
N LYS A 360 26.53 -22.52 -8.78
CA LYS A 360 27.29 -21.31 -8.55
C LYS A 360 26.91 -20.21 -9.56
N PRO A 361 26.36 -19.05 -9.12
CA PRO A 361 26.11 -17.91 -9.99
C PRO A 361 27.43 -17.17 -10.34
N GLU A 362 27.34 -16.20 -11.26
CA GLU A 362 28.50 -15.44 -11.72
C GLU A 362 29.06 -14.47 -10.68
N GLN A 363 28.22 -13.95 -9.80
CA GLN A 363 28.58 -12.96 -8.77
C GLN A 363 27.81 -13.23 -7.47
N ASP A 364 28.28 -12.59 -6.40
CA ASP A 364 27.62 -12.55 -5.11
C ASP A 364 26.28 -11.82 -5.19
N GLY A 365 25.44 -12.02 -4.19
CA GLY A 365 24.18 -11.35 -3.98
C GLY A 365 22.95 -12.26 -4.07
N ALA A 366 22.05 -12.07 -3.13
CA ALA A 366 20.82 -12.84 -3.01
C ALA A 366 19.67 -12.01 -2.45
N PHE A 367 18.45 -12.39 -2.82
CA PHE A 367 17.25 -12.05 -2.08
C PHE A 367 17.07 -13.00 -0.88
N ILE A 368 16.59 -12.47 0.23
CA ILE A 368 16.11 -13.24 1.38
C ILE A 368 14.63 -13.50 1.12
N CYS A 369 14.23 -14.74 1.12
CA CYS A 369 12.87 -15.16 0.80
C CYS A 369 12.27 -16.00 1.91
N VAL A 370 10.94 -15.92 2.09
CA VAL A 370 10.18 -16.86 2.92
C VAL A 370 9.35 -17.79 2.05
N ASN A 371 9.35 -19.07 2.42
CA ASN A 371 8.63 -20.15 1.73
C ASN A 371 7.38 -20.55 2.52
N SER A 372 6.47 -21.26 1.86
CA SER A 372 5.24 -21.84 2.43
C SER A 372 5.37 -23.35 2.70
N TRP A 373 6.56 -23.83 3.13
CA TRP A 373 6.83 -25.24 3.43
C TRP A 373 7.18 -25.51 4.90
N GLY A 374 6.72 -24.61 5.78
CA GLY A 374 6.93 -24.69 7.21
C GLY A 374 8.35 -24.33 7.65
N ASP A 375 8.55 -24.30 8.96
CA ASP A 375 9.79 -23.89 9.63
C ASP A 375 10.97 -24.87 9.49
N LYS A 376 10.69 -26.08 9.02
CA LYS A 376 11.74 -27.11 8.78
C LYS A 376 12.47 -26.92 7.44
N PHE A 377 11.94 -26.12 6.55
CA PHE A 377 12.59 -25.76 5.30
C PHE A 377 13.57 -24.60 5.52
N GLY A 378 14.75 -24.69 4.95
CA GLY A 378 15.75 -23.63 4.99
C GLY A 378 16.15 -23.23 6.40
N GLU A 379 16.30 -21.93 6.63
CA GLU A 379 16.58 -21.32 7.92
C GLU A 379 15.26 -20.87 8.59
N ASN A 380 14.58 -21.77 9.28
CA ASN A 380 13.26 -21.54 9.87
C ASN A 380 12.22 -21.04 8.86
N GLY A 381 12.17 -21.63 7.66
CA GLY A 381 11.27 -21.26 6.58
C GLY A 381 11.80 -20.19 5.64
N TYR A 382 12.96 -19.61 5.94
CA TYR A 382 13.63 -18.62 5.09
C TYR A 382 14.78 -19.25 4.31
N PHE A 383 15.07 -18.67 3.14
CA PHE A 383 16.15 -19.13 2.28
C PHE A 383 16.64 -18.01 1.37
N TYR A 384 17.80 -18.22 0.74
CA TYR A 384 18.43 -17.22 -0.12
C TYR A 384 18.26 -17.63 -1.59
N VAL A 385 17.83 -16.68 -2.42
CA VAL A 385 17.71 -16.88 -3.87
C VAL A 385 18.66 -15.94 -4.58
N SER A 386 19.56 -16.48 -5.37
CA SER A 386 20.54 -15.69 -6.13
C SER A 386 19.85 -14.67 -7.04
N TYR A 387 20.41 -13.48 -7.19
CA TYR A 387 20.01 -12.52 -8.22
C TYR A 387 20.11 -13.07 -9.64
N PHE A 388 20.96 -14.09 -9.83
CA PHE A 388 21.17 -14.77 -11.12
C PHE A 388 20.23 -15.95 -11.36
N ASP A 389 19.32 -16.23 -10.44
CA ASP A 389 18.24 -17.18 -10.68
C ASP A 389 17.40 -16.74 -11.89
N SER A 390 17.07 -17.68 -12.79
CA SER A 390 16.39 -17.37 -14.05
C SER A 390 15.00 -16.74 -13.84
N ASN A 391 14.32 -17.07 -12.75
CA ASN A 391 12.91 -16.74 -12.55
C ASN A 391 12.66 -15.69 -11.46
N ILE A 392 13.52 -15.59 -10.46
CA ILE A 392 13.32 -14.58 -9.38
C ILE A 392 13.13 -13.18 -9.96
N GLY A 393 12.15 -12.47 -9.47
CA GLY A 393 11.87 -11.10 -9.92
C GLY A 393 11.17 -10.97 -11.28
N ILE A 394 10.70 -12.06 -11.91
CA ILE A 394 9.94 -11.97 -13.18
C ILE A 394 8.49 -11.54 -12.93
N ARG A 395 7.83 -12.08 -11.92
CA ARG A 395 6.46 -11.78 -11.54
C ARG A 395 6.48 -11.31 -10.09
N ASN A 396 6.16 -10.05 -9.86
CA ASN A 396 6.28 -9.44 -8.54
C ASN A 396 5.05 -8.64 -8.22
N ILE A 397 4.49 -8.84 -7.03
CA ILE A 397 3.37 -8.04 -6.54
C ILE A 397 3.62 -7.59 -5.10
N VAL A 398 3.24 -6.36 -4.80
CA VAL A 398 3.27 -5.75 -3.46
C VAL A 398 1.91 -5.13 -3.14
N TYR A 399 1.52 -5.21 -1.88
CA TYR A 399 0.28 -4.64 -1.34
C TYR A 399 0.61 -3.33 -0.65
N THR A 400 0.17 -2.21 -1.22
CA THR A 400 0.66 -0.89 -0.84
C THR A 400 -0.32 -0.07 -0.03
N VAL A 401 -1.63 -0.28 -0.22
CA VAL A 401 -2.69 0.38 0.56
C VAL A 401 -3.67 -0.67 1.06
N VAL A 402 -3.72 -0.81 2.38
CA VAL A 402 -4.63 -1.70 3.10
C VAL A 402 -5.37 -0.87 4.13
N GLU A 403 -6.69 -0.91 4.13
CA GLU A 403 -7.54 -0.11 4.99
C GLU A 403 -8.46 -1.00 5.86
N ASP A 404 -9.03 -0.40 6.91
CA ASP A 404 -10.06 -1.06 7.70
C ASP A 404 -11.25 -1.43 6.81
N ARG A 405 -11.90 -2.55 7.08
CA ARG A 405 -13.07 -3.02 6.33
C ARG A 405 -14.29 -2.10 6.36
N ASN A 406 -14.29 -1.11 7.24
CA ASN A 406 -15.35 -0.10 7.33
C ASN A 406 -14.95 1.20 6.60
N ASN A 407 -13.98 1.16 5.70
CA ASN A 407 -13.52 2.33 4.93
C ASN A 407 -14.58 2.85 3.95
N TYR A 408 -15.44 1.97 3.44
CA TYR A 408 -16.64 2.27 2.64
C TYR A 408 -17.76 1.31 3.02
N ASP A 409 -19.01 1.75 2.86
CA ASP A 409 -20.18 0.93 3.17
C ASP A 409 -20.55 -0.03 2.04
N ASN A 410 -20.32 0.38 0.77
CA ASN A 410 -20.74 -0.41 -0.40
C ASN A 410 -19.66 -0.46 -1.49
N ILE A 411 -19.69 -1.55 -2.26
CA ILE A 411 -18.95 -1.74 -3.49
C ILE A 411 -19.94 -2.07 -4.63
N TYR A 412 -19.81 -1.39 -5.76
CA TYR A 412 -20.49 -1.72 -7.01
C TYR A 412 -19.46 -2.24 -7.99
N GLN A 413 -19.68 -3.44 -8.52
CA GLN A 413 -18.71 -4.12 -9.40
C GLN A 413 -19.42 -5.11 -10.32
N SER A 414 -18.86 -5.31 -11.52
CA SER A 414 -19.24 -6.35 -12.48
C SER A 414 -18.05 -7.27 -12.81
N ASP A 415 -16.88 -7.02 -12.20
CA ASP A 415 -15.60 -7.66 -12.46
C ASP A 415 -15.07 -8.40 -11.22
N GLU A 416 -15.81 -9.36 -10.70
CA GLU A 416 -15.43 -10.08 -9.48
C GLU A 416 -14.17 -10.96 -9.65
N LEU A 417 -13.86 -11.41 -10.87
CA LEU A 417 -12.66 -12.16 -11.21
C LEU A 417 -11.53 -11.25 -11.73
N GLY A 418 -11.76 -9.94 -11.74
CA GLY A 418 -10.76 -8.92 -11.99
C GLY A 418 -10.16 -8.98 -13.40
N TRP A 419 -8.88 -8.68 -13.52
CA TRP A 419 -8.18 -8.55 -14.78
C TRP A 419 -7.84 -9.91 -15.41
N THR A 420 -8.73 -10.46 -16.24
CA THR A 420 -8.52 -11.70 -17.01
C THR A 420 -8.24 -11.45 -18.50
N GLY A 421 -8.50 -10.24 -18.99
CA GLY A 421 -8.26 -9.83 -20.36
C GLY A 421 -7.99 -8.35 -20.51
N LYS A 422 -7.73 -7.91 -21.73
CA LYS A 422 -7.53 -6.50 -22.06
C LYS A 422 -8.09 -6.16 -23.44
N ILE A 423 -8.70 -4.98 -23.56
CA ILE A 423 -9.27 -4.47 -24.80
C ILE A 423 -8.79 -3.05 -25.10
N GLY A 424 -9.00 -2.60 -26.34
CA GLY A 424 -8.65 -1.27 -26.82
C GLY A 424 -8.70 -1.17 -28.34
N TYR A 425 -8.22 -0.07 -28.89
CA TYR A 425 -8.38 0.29 -30.29
C TYR A 425 -7.05 0.33 -31.07
N ASN A 426 -6.09 -0.53 -30.72
CA ASN A 426 -4.71 -0.55 -31.24
C ASN A 426 -3.98 0.79 -31.03
N GLN A 427 -4.26 1.45 -29.91
CA GLN A 427 -3.61 2.68 -29.46
C GLN A 427 -3.41 2.64 -27.94
N ASP A 428 -2.52 3.49 -27.43
CA ASP A 428 -2.12 3.52 -26.02
C ASP A 428 -3.17 4.11 -25.07
N SER A 429 -4.30 4.60 -25.61
CA SER A 429 -5.34 5.25 -24.83
C SER A 429 -6.74 4.82 -25.22
N ALA A 430 -7.64 4.88 -24.25
CA ALA A 430 -9.09 4.64 -24.45
C ALA A 430 -9.88 5.30 -23.32
N TYR A 431 -11.21 5.41 -23.54
CA TYR A 431 -12.18 5.71 -22.51
C TYR A 431 -12.97 4.46 -22.19
N PHE A 432 -13.23 4.20 -20.93
CA PHE A 432 -14.12 3.14 -20.49
C PHE A 432 -15.05 3.63 -19.37
N ALA A 433 -16.14 2.98 -19.16
CA ALA A 433 -17.13 3.39 -18.17
C ALA A 433 -17.93 2.21 -17.64
N ASN A 434 -18.38 2.30 -16.38
CA ASN A 434 -19.45 1.49 -15.83
C ASN A 434 -20.61 2.39 -15.38
N VAL A 435 -21.82 1.81 -15.41
CA VAL A 435 -23.08 2.47 -15.07
C VAL A 435 -23.77 1.66 -13.98
N TYR A 436 -23.96 2.23 -12.80
CA TYR A 436 -24.64 1.57 -11.69
C TYR A 436 -25.86 2.37 -11.20
N THR A 437 -26.79 1.66 -10.59
CA THR A 437 -27.97 2.24 -9.93
C THR A 437 -27.90 2.00 -8.45
N THR A 438 -28.00 3.04 -7.63
CA THR A 438 -28.02 2.89 -6.18
C THR A 438 -29.42 2.55 -5.68
N ASN A 439 -29.52 1.74 -4.64
CA ASN A 439 -30.78 1.36 -4.00
C ASN A 439 -31.18 2.26 -2.82
N LYS A 440 -30.30 3.20 -2.45
CA LYS A 440 -30.44 4.20 -1.41
C LYS A 440 -29.65 5.46 -1.78
N ASP A 441 -29.81 6.54 -0.99
CA ASP A 441 -28.99 7.73 -1.16
C ASP A 441 -27.59 7.44 -0.62
N GLU A 442 -26.56 7.69 -1.45
CA GLU A 442 -25.16 7.36 -1.17
C GLU A 442 -24.23 8.50 -1.60
N ILE A 443 -23.00 8.44 -1.14
CA ILE A 443 -21.91 9.32 -1.58
C ILE A 443 -20.82 8.46 -2.23
N LEU A 444 -20.56 8.68 -3.52
CA LEU A 444 -19.43 8.07 -4.19
C LEU A 444 -18.12 8.74 -3.71
N ARG A 445 -17.25 7.95 -3.09
CA ARG A 445 -15.99 8.40 -2.50
C ARG A 445 -14.80 8.12 -3.38
N SER A 446 -14.79 6.93 -3.97
CA SER A 446 -13.65 6.44 -4.74
C SER A 446 -14.08 5.51 -5.86
N VAL A 447 -13.17 5.28 -6.79
CA VAL A 447 -13.34 4.31 -7.86
C VAL A 447 -12.11 3.41 -7.95
N GLY A 448 -12.31 2.12 -8.24
CA GLY A 448 -11.24 1.14 -8.38
C GLY A 448 -11.11 0.66 -9.82
N PHE A 449 -9.88 0.61 -10.33
CA PHE A 449 -9.58 0.05 -11.66
C PHE A 449 -8.15 -0.44 -11.77
N TYR A 450 -7.84 -1.16 -12.85
CA TYR A 450 -6.49 -1.66 -13.12
C TYR A 450 -5.75 -0.77 -14.12
N ALA A 451 -4.49 -0.43 -13.81
CA ALA A 451 -3.51 0.03 -14.77
C ALA A 451 -2.74 -1.19 -15.29
N ILE A 452 -2.72 -1.38 -16.61
CA ILE A 452 -2.12 -2.60 -17.20
C ILE A 452 -0.64 -2.46 -17.57
N GLY A 453 -0.04 -1.31 -17.29
CA GLY A 453 1.35 -1.00 -17.57
C GLY A 453 1.86 0.16 -16.72
N GLU A 454 3.16 0.42 -16.86
CA GLU A 454 3.86 1.50 -16.15
C GLU A 454 3.50 2.88 -16.73
N ASP A 455 3.68 3.93 -15.91
CA ASP A 455 3.49 5.34 -16.26
C ASP A 455 2.12 5.63 -16.91
N THR A 456 1.08 4.97 -16.38
CA THR A 456 -0.29 5.11 -16.87
C THR A 456 -0.91 6.41 -16.40
N GLU A 457 -1.22 7.33 -17.33
CA GLU A 457 -2.02 8.53 -17.07
C GLU A 457 -3.51 8.17 -16.99
N TYR A 458 -4.26 8.81 -16.08
CA TYR A 458 -5.69 8.64 -15.97
C TYR A 458 -6.43 9.94 -15.69
N GLU A 459 -7.70 10.00 -16.14
CA GLU A 459 -8.70 11.01 -15.78
C GLU A 459 -10.02 10.30 -15.46
N VAL A 460 -10.58 10.57 -14.28
CA VAL A 460 -11.88 10.04 -13.84
C VAL A 460 -12.93 11.12 -13.97
N TYR A 461 -14.02 10.79 -14.59
CA TYR A 461 -15.17 11.68 -14.78
C TYR A 461 -16.44 11.06 -14.22
N PHE A 462 -17.29 11.89 -13.65
CA PHE A 462 -18.60 11.51 -13.12
C PHE A 462 -19.72 12.03 -14.00
N ILE A 463 -20.80 11.25 -14.13
CA ILE A 463 -22.01 11.61 -14.88
C ILE A 463 -23.21 11.36 -13.97
N GLU A 464 -23.92 12.44 -13.70
CA GLU A 464 -25.18 12.42 -12.96
C GLU A 464 -26.34 12.00 -13.90
N ASN A 465 -27.27 11.18 -13.39
CA ASN A 465 -28.50 10.80 -14.08
C ASN A 465 -28.28 10.28 -15.51
N PHE A 466 -27.56 9.17 -15.62
CA PHE A 466 -27.29 8.52 -16.91
C PHE A 466 -28.57 8.03 -17.57
N GLN A 467 -28.83 8.49 -18.80
CA GLN A 467 -30.03 8.15 -19.59
C GLN A 467 -29.69 7.43 -20.91
N GLY A 468 -28.41 7.18 -21.15
CA GLY A 468 -27.89 6.59 -22.38
C GLY A 468 -26.57 7.23 -22.78
N THR A 469 -25.98 6.77 -23.89
CA THR A 469 -24.64 7.16 -24.33
C THR A 469 -24.44 8.66 -24.55
N GLU A 470 -25.51 9.41 -24.86
CA GLU A 470 -25.48 10.88 -24.98
C GLU A 470 -25.11 11.56 -23.65
N SER A 471 -25.41 10.94 -22.48
CA SER A 471 -25.08 11.44 -21.18
C SER A 471 -23.57 11.52 -20.97
N PHE A 472 -22.75 10.75 -21.65
CA PHE A 472 -21.31 10.82 -21.60
C PHE A 472 -20.73 12.18 -22.07
N ASN A 473 -21.51 12.99 -22.80
CA ASN A 473 -21.11 14.34 -23.18
C ASN A 473 -21.17 15.35 -22.02
N THR A 474 -21.83 14.99 -20.88
CA THR A 474 -22.02 15.86 -19.71
C THR A 474 -21.00 15.55 -18.60
N LYS A 475 -19.98 14.73 -18.89
CA LYS A 475 -18.99 14.27 -17.89
C LYS A 475 -18.25 15.42 -17.20
N ARG A 476 -18.14 15.34 -15.87
CA ARG A 476 -17.41 16.26 -15.00
C ARG A 476 -16.16 15.59 -14.45
N LEU A 477 -15.00 16.23 -14.59
CA LEU A 477 -13.73 15.71 -14.04
C LEU A 477 -13.83 15.60 -12.52
N ALA A 478 -13.53 14.42 -11.99
CA ALA A 478 -13.58 14.08 -10.58
C ALA A 478 -12.20 13.74 -9.97
N ALA A 479 -11.29 13.20 -10.79
CA ALA A 479 -9.89 12.96 -10.38
C ALA A 479 -9.00 12.82 -11.63
N LYS A 480 -7.68 12.99 -11.47
CA LYS A 480 -6.69 12.67 -12.50
C LYS A 480 -5.32 12.44 -11.87
N GLY A 481 -4.46 11.70 -12.53
CA GLY A 481 -3.12 11.43 -12.03
C GLY A 481 -2.29 10.56 -12.96
N LEU A 482 -1.18 10.07 -12.39
CA LEU A 482 -0.22 9.16 -13.02
C LEU A 482 0.01 7.97 -12.09
N LEU A 483 -0.09 6.77 -12.62
CA LEU A 483 0.18 5.50 -11.93
C LEU A 483 1.50 4.96 -12.45
N LYS A 484 2.47 4.85 -11.55
CA LYS A 484 3.84 4.50 -11.95
C LYS A 484 3.98 3.03 -12.35
N ASN A 485 3.33 2.14 -11.63
CA ASN A 485 3.40 0.69 -11.88
C ASN A 485 2.06 0.17 -12.41
N ALA A 486 2.07 -0.97 -13.08
CA ALA A 486 0.85 -1.73 -13.31
C ALA A 486 0.25 -2.18 -11.98
N GLY A 487 -1.06 -2.47 -11.94
CA GLY A 487 -1.69 -2.93 -10.70
C GLY A 487 -3.15 -2.50 -10.56
N TYR A 488 -3.71 -2.78 -9.39
CA TYR A 488 -5.04 -2.32 -8.99
C TYR A 488 -4.93 -1.07 -8.12
N TYR A 489 -5.75 -0.08 -8.40
CA TYR A 489 -5.73 1.22 -7.72
C TYR A 489 -7.14 1.67 -7.35
N THR A 490 -7.32 2.09 -6.11
CA THR A 490 -8.49 2.83 -5.66
C THR A 490 -8.19 4.32 -5.66
N ILE A 491 -8.86 5.05 -6.54
CA ILE A 491 -8.67 6.49 -6.74
C ILE A 491 -9.72 7.26 -5.94
N LYS A 492 -9.27 8.00 -4.95
CA LYS A 492 -10.12 8.91 -4.18
C LYS A 492 -10.54 10.10 -5.04
N LEU A 493 -11.82 10.43 -5.01
CA LEU A 493 -12.37 11.54 -5.78
C LEU A 493 -12.13 12.89 -5.06
N ASN A 494 -12.06 13.97 -5.84
CA ASN A 494 -11.78 15.31 -5.30
C ASN A 494 -12.94 15.89 -4.49
N ASP A 495 -14.17 15.50 -4.84
CA ASP A 495 -15.40 15.96 -4.22
C ASP A 495 -16.27 14.78 -3.78
N ASP A 496 -17.13 14.99 -2.81
CA ASP A 496 -18.21 14.09 -2.45
C ASP A 496 -19.31 14.13 -3.53
N LEU A 497 -19.50 13.01 -4.23
CA LEU A 497 -20.47 12.93 -5.32
C LEU A 497 -21.73 12.24 -4.84
N ILE A 498 -22.81 13.02 -4.66
CA ILE A 498 -24.09 12.51 -4.15
C ILE A 498 -24.79 11.69 -5.22
N MET A 499 -25.16 10.47 -4.87
CA MET A 499 -25.92 9.52 -5.69
C MET A 499 -27.29 9.30 -5.02
N LYS A 500 -28.36 9.68 -5.71
CA LYS A 500 -29.73 9.50 -5.21
C LYS A 500 -30.28 8.13 -5.59
N LYS A 501 -31.09 7.58 -4.69
CA LYS A 501 -31.76 6.30 -4.88
C LYS A 501 -32.46 6.19 -6.23
N ASP A 502 -32.39 5.00 -6.84
CA ASP A 502 -33.05 4.62 -8.09
C ASP A 502 -32.65 5.48 -9.32
N ILE A 503 -31.52 6.20 -9.22
CA ILE A 503 -30.93 6.95 -10.33
C ILE A 503 -29.70 6.19 -10.84
N LYS A 504 -29.53 6.18 -12.16
CA LYS A 504 -28.32 5.65 -12.81
C LYS A 504 -27.21 6.68 -12.84
N TYR A 505 -26.03 6.28 -12.41
CA TYR A 505 -24.82 7.08 -12.45
C TYR A 505 -23.75 6.38 -13.26
N ALA A 506 -22.92 7.13 -13.94
CA ALA A 506 -21.78 6.56 -14.64
C ALA A 506 -20.47 7.20 -14.16
N VAL A 507 -19.42 6.39 -14.10
CA VAL A 507 -18.06 6.87 -14.06
C VAL A 507 -17.39 6.52 -15.37
N VAL A 508 -16.73 7.52 -15.96
CA VAL A 508 -15.87 7.35 -17.13
C VAL A 508 -14.42 7.50 -16.70
N VAL A 509 -13.59 6.58 -17.11
CA VAL A 509 -12.13 6.70 -16.97
C VAL A 509 -11.53 6.86 -18.37
N TYR A 510 -10.77 7.92 -18.57
CA TYR A 510 -9.76 7.99 -19.62
C TYR A 510 -8.47 7.39 -19.08
N ILE A 511 -7.87 6.49 -19.86
CA ILE A 511 -6.59 5.89 -19.53
C ILE A 511 -5.65 6.00 -20.72
N LYS A 512 -4.36 6.26 -20.41
CA LYS A 512 -3.29 6.22 -21.40
C LYS A 512 -2.09 5.49 -20.80
N THR A 513 -1.80 4.31 -21.36
CA THR A 513 -0.72 3.44 -20.92
C THR A 513 0.34 3.35 -22.00
N PRO A 514 1.53 3.93 -21.81
CA PRO A 514 2.61 3.88 -22.79
C PRO A 514 2.92 2.44 -23.25
N ASN A 515 3.20 2.27 -24.52
CA ASN A 515 3.53 0.99 -25.15
C ASN A 515 2.41 -0.08 -25.12
N SER A 516 1.22 0.24 -24.63
CA SER A 516 0.06 -0.64 -24.76
C SER A 516 -0.68 -0.36 -26.08
N VAL A 517 -1.34 -1.39 -26.62
CA VAL A 517 -2.29 -1.26 -27.74
C VAL A 517 -3.72 -1.57 -27.29
N HIS A 518 -3.89 -2.11 -26.11
CA HIS A 518 -5.16 -2.45 -25.46
C HIS A 518 -5.10 -2.03 -23.99
N PRO A 519 -5.29 -0.74 -23.65
CA PRO A 519 -5.01 -0.22 -22.31
C PRO A 519 -6.06 -0.51 -21.25
N VAL A 520 -7.21 -1.09 -21.60
CA VAL A 520 -8.33 -1.31 -20.67
C VAL A 520 -8.36 -2.75 -20.20
N ALA A 521 -8.28 -2.94 -18.87
CA ALA A 521 -8.45 -4.24 -18.23
C ALA A 521 -9.93 -4.65 -18.23
N VAL A 522 -10.19 -5.91 -18.52
CA VAL A 522 -11.52 -6.50 -18.54
C VAL A 522 -11.52 -7.88 -17.88
N GLU A 523 -12.69 -8.24 -17.37
CA GLU A 523 -13.04 -9.60 -17.00
C GLU A 523 -13.71 -10.29 -18.17
N CYS A 524 -13.21 -11.45 -18.57
CA CYS A 524 -13.77 -12.23 -19.67
C CYS A 524 -13.72 -13.73 -19.37
N LYS A 525 -14.52 -14.50 -20.11
CA LYS A 525 -14.47 -15.97 -20.03
C LYS A 525 -13.15 -16.50 -20.60
N THR A 526 -12.52 -17.35 -19.84
CA THR A 526 -11.32 -18.12 -20.21
C THR A 526 -11.51 -19.57 -19.81
N ASP A 527 -10.53 -20.42 -20.07
CA ASP A 527 -10.58 -21.83 -19.65
C ASP A 527 -10.71 -22.01 -18.14
N VAL A 528 -10.28 -21.01 -17.36
CA VAL A 528 -10.29 -21.02 -15.88
C VAL A 528 -11.28 -20.02 -15.26
N THR A 529 -12.06 -19.30 -16.08
CA THR A 529 -13.10 -18.35 -15.65
C THR A 529 -14.39 -18.57 -16.42
N THR A 530 -14.85 -19.81 -16.48
CA THR A 530 -16.01 -20.22 -17.29
C THR A 530 -17.33 -19.66 -16.77
N ASP A 531 -17.43 -19.40 -15.46
CA ASP A 531 -18.68 -19.04 -14.78
C ASP A 531 -18.90 -17.53 -14.67
N VAL A 532 -18.04 -16.72 -15.31
CA VAL A 532 -18.22 -15.27 -15.41
C VAL A 532 -19.60 -14.92 -15.98
N VAL A 533 -20.31 -14.04 -15.29
CA VAL A 533 -21.56 -13.45 -15.76
C VAL A 533 -21.23 -12.20 -16.58
N ILE A 534 -21.69 -12.13 -17.83
CA ILE A 534 -21.37 -11.05 -18.78
C ILE A 534 -22.68 -10.51 -19.38
N ASP A 535 -23.66 -10.20 -18.57
CA ASP A 535 -24.98 -9.74 -19.06
C ASP A 535 -25.63 -8.71 -18.14
N ASP A 536 -24.89 -8.13 -17.21
CA ASP A 536 -25.37 -7.12 -16.27
C ASP A 536 -25.55 -5.73 -16.90
N GLY A 537 -24.97 -5.48 -18.09
CA GLY A 537 -25.29 -4.34 -18.93
C GLY A 537 -24.65 -3.02 -18.53
N GLU A 538 -23.54 -3.07 -17.81
CA GLU A 538 -22.95 -1.91 -17.13
C GLU A 538 -21.80 -1.28 -17.92
N GLY A 539 -21.09 -2.03 -18.75
CA GLY A 539 -19.79 -1.67 -19.32
C GLY A 539 -19.83 -0.97 -20.67
N TYR A 540 -19.06 0.09 -20.84
CA TYR A 540 -18.89 0.83 -22.10
C TYR A 540 -17.43 1.11 -22.40
N ILE A 541 -17.07 1.16 -23.71
CA ILE A 541 -15.74 1.55 -24.18
C ILE A 541 -15.84 2.54 -25.34
N SER A 542 -14.86 3.43 -25.48
CA SER A 542 -14.77 4.42 -26.55
C SER A 542 -13.33 4.78 -26.90
N ALA A 543 -12.99 4.90 -28.18
CA ALA A 543 -11.70 5.37 -28.64
C ALA A 543 -11.49 6.88 -28.41
N ASN A 544 -12.56 7.67 -28.42
CA ASN A 544 -12.52 9.13 -28.50
C ASN A 544 -13.39 9.85 -27.44
N GLY A 545 -14.06 9.09 -26.55
CA GLY A 545 -14.97 9.60 -25.53
C GLY A 545 -16.27 10.19 -26.06
N ARG A 546 -16.63 9.92 -27.34
CA ARG A 546 -17.85 10.41 -28.00
C ARG A 546 -18.72 9.29 -28.55
N SER A 547 -18.13 8.32 -29.25
CA SER A 547 -18.81 7.13 -29.75
C SER A 547 -18.56 5.98 -28.82
N TRP A 548 -19.59 5.40 -28.26
CA TRP A 548 -19.52 4.40 -27.21
C TRP A 548 -20.10 3.06 -27.66
N GLU A 549 -19.47 2.00 -27.29
CA GLU A 549 -19.87 0.61 -27.51
C GLU A 549 -20.09 -0.08 -26.17
N ARG A 550 -21.11 -0.93 -26.07
CA ARG A 550 -21.33 -1.80 -24.92
C ARG A 550 -20.42 -3.01 -25.05
N VAL A 551 -19.56 -3.21 -24.04
CA VAL A 551 -18.52 -4.25 -24.12
C VAL A 551 -19.07 -5.66 -23.99
N GLU A 552 -20.14 -5.85 -23.25
CA GLU A 552 -20.79 -7.16 -23.11
C GLU A 552 -21.34 -7.63 -24.45
N GLU A 553 -21.93 -6.72 -25.25
CA GLU A 553 -22.50 -7.02 -26.56
C GLU A 553 -21.44 -7.20 -27.66
N THR A 554 -20.39 -6.37 -27.62
CA THR A 554 -19.41 -6.29 -28.72
C THR A 554 -18.13 -7.06 -28.48
N GLN A 555 -17.72 -7.22 -27.19
CA GLN A 555 -16.46 -7.83 -26.78
C GLN A 555 -16.65 -9.05 -25.86
N ASN A 556 -17.90 -9.30 -25.38
CA ASN A 556 -18.23 -10.39 -24.47
C ASN A 556 -17.36 -10.38 -23.19
N CYS A 557 -17.29 -9.22 -22.52
CA CYS A 557 -16.50 -9.00 -21.31
C CYS A 557 -17.11 -7.91 -20.42
N ASN A 558 -16.72 -7.86 -19.15
CA ASN A 558 -17.02 -6.81 -18.18
C ASN A 558 -15.85 -5.82 -18.08
N ILE A 559 -16.13 -4.55 -17.88
CA ILE A 559 -15.11 -3.53 -17.58
C ILE A 559 -14.69 -3.66 -16.12
N CYS A 560 -13.37 -3.73 -15.86
CA CYS A 560 -12.82 -3.70 -14.50
C CYS A 560 -12.86 -2.27 -13.94
N LEU A 561 -14.03 -1.85 -13.45
CA LEU A 561 -14.24 -0.54 -12.84
C LEU A 561 -15.26 -0.65 -11.71
N LYS A 562 -14.83 -0.38 -10.48
CA LYS A 562 -15.61 -0.47 -9.25
C LYS A 562 -15.94 0.91 -8.70
N PHE A 563 -17.11 1.06 -8.04
CA PHE A 563 -17.46 2.25 -7.26
C PHE A 563 -17.45 1.89 -5.77
N TYR A 564 -16.93 2.80 -4.97
CA TYR A 564 -16.92 2.70 -3.51
C TYR A 564 -17.73 3.85 -2.93
N THR A 565 -18.77 3.52 -2.17
CA THR A 565 -19.72 4.50 -1.66
C THR A 565 -19.94 4.36 -0.16
N ASP A 566 -20.32 5.48 0.46
CA ASP A 566 -20.86 5.52 1.81
C ASP A 566 -22.35 5.81 1.77
N ASP A 567 -23.09 5.25 2.72
CA ASP A 567 -24.51 5.58 2.93
C ASP A 567 -24.67 7.02 3.38
N MET A 568 -25.67 7.71 2.89
CA MET A 568 -26.08 8.98 3.46
C MET A 568 -26.95 8.74 4.69
N GLU A 569 -26.56 9.33 5.82
CA GLU A 569 -27.36 9.33 7.06
C GLU A 569 -28.73 10.02 6.90
#